data_9e7105a2933e322f49dfb3084248903d
#
_entry.id   9e7105a2933e322f49dfb3084248903d
#
_cell.length_a   1.000
_cell.length_b   1.000
_cell.length_c   1.000
_cell.angle_alpha   90.00
_cell.angle_beta   90.00
_cell.angle_gamma   90.00
#
_symmetry.space_group_name_H-M   'P 1'
#
loop_
_entity.id
_entity.type
_entity.pdbx_description
1 polymer ?
#
loop_
_entity_poly.entity_id
_entity_poly.type
_entity_poly.pdbx_seq_one_letter_code
_entity_poly.pdbx_strand_id
1 'polypeptide(L)'
;MSRRRLAMIGGVVIVFVVIVALLRLRPGDSSTSLETPWGEPDLQGIWTSDSEVPLQRPAKYANREFFTDQERAELDKQRADAVGREAAADRRDRGSEQDVGGAYNAAVFSTHKRMGRRTSLIVDPPDGRIPPLTPEAQKKRSVMREYYLALIQATDLCKNKLPGCEGGQYGPPSPRRSETPPYYVTVGAAGGGGAGGGAINRADNPEDRGLGERCMQAALPDFGGNAGFYLQIIQSPGRLSIFYDTGQGQGWQRIVPVTNAPHLPSHVRQWWGDSRGRWDGRSLVVDVTNFSPKSYFQGSQENLHLVERWTRLDANTIEYAVTIDDRTTWTRPWTVKQEYTKQSDQENRIYKEPRCHEGNYGMPALLLGAREQERAFAEKRGPDPAMECTAGCGGFAFGFSDTGEDSNPLSR
;
A
#
# COMPACT_ATOMS: atom_id res chain seq x y z
N MET A 1 61.06 8.21 45.83
CA MET A 1 59.70 7.60 45.99
C MET A 1 59.88 6.08 45.92
N SER A 2 59.39 5.31 46.91
CA SER A 2 59.62 3.87 46.95
C SER A 2 58.76 3.17 45.86
N ARG A 3 59.34 2.08 45.29
CA ARG A 3 58.62 1.25 44.26
C ARG A 3 57.23 0.81 44.66
N ARG A 4 56.92 0.72 45.98
CA ARG A 4 55.59 0.41 46.52
C ARG A 4 54.54 1.55 46.32
N ARG A 5 54.97 2.82 46.34
CA ARG A 5 54.06 3.98 46.10
C ARG A 5 53.71 4.14 44.59
N LEU A 6 54.64 3.82 43.69
CA LEU A 6 54.38 3.80 42.25
C LEU A 6 53.38 2.67 41.88
N ALA A 7 53.54 1.49 42.50
CA ALA A 7 52.62 0.38 42.25
C ALA A 7 51.17 0.66 42.74
N MET A 8 51.02 1.37 43.87
CA MET A 8 49.70 1.75 44.38
C MET A 8 49.04 2.83 43.50
N ILE A 9 49.79 3.82 43.01
CA ILE A 9 49.26 4.86 42.11
C ILE A 9 48.85 4.23 40.78
N GLY A 10 49.68 3.32 40.23
CA GLY A 10 49.33 2.61 38.99
C GLY A 10 48.06 1.74 39.14
N GLY A 11 47.91 1.04 40.27
CA GLY A 11 46.69 0.25 40.55
C GLY A 11 45.43 1.09 40.66
N VAL A 12 45.49 2.27 41.31
CA VAL A 12 44.36 3.18 41.46
C VAL A 12 43.95 3.79 40.10
N VAL A 13 44.92 4.15 39.26
CA VAL A 13 44.63 4.68 37.91
C VAL A 13 43.98 3.64 37.01
N ILE A 14 44.48 2.39 37.04
CA ILE A 14 43.91 1.30 36.27
C ILE A 14 42.46 1.00 36.72
N VAL A 15 42.21 0.95 38.05
CA VAL A 15 40.87 0.72 38.58
C VAL A 15 39.93 1.87 38.18
N PHE A 16 40.41 3.12 38.20
CA PHE A 16 39.62 4.27 37.81
C PHE A 16 39.27 4.27 36.30
N VAL A 17 40.25 3.91 35.45
CA VAL A 17 40.04 3.76 34.01
C VAL A 17 39.07 2.62 33.71
N VAL A 18 39.17 1.48 34.40
CA VAL A 18 38.25 0.35 34.24
C VAL A 18 36.84 0.73 34.72
N ILE A 19 36.70 1.45 35.84
CA ILE A 19 35.39 1.93 36.33
C ILE A 19 34.79 2.94 35.36
N VAL A 20 35.56 3.87 34.82
CA VAL A 20 35.07 4.82 33.79
C VAL A 20 34.72 4.11 32.49
N ALA A 21 35.46 3.08 32.09
CA ALA A 21 35.14 2.26 30.93
C ALA A 21 33.87 1.42 31.16
N LEU A 22 33.69 0.83 32.34
CA LEU A 22 32.49 0.07 32.73
C LEU A 22 31.26 0.98 32.90
N LEU A 23 31.46 2.23 33.35
CA LEU A 23 30.36 3.22 33.41
C LEU A 23 29.93 3.71 32.01
N ARG A 24 30.86 3.68 31.04
CA ARG A 24 30.53 3.98 29.62
C ARG A 24 29.98 2.77 28.86
N LEU A 25 30.17 1.55 29.37
CA LEU A 25 29.67 0.28 28.84
C LEU A 25 28.38 -0.19 29.52
N ARG A 26 27.77 0.61 30.40
CA ARG A 26 26.39 0.33 30.79
C ARG A 26 25.57 0.33 29.51
N PRO A 27 24.91 -0.79 29.14
CA PRO A 27 23.85 -0.72 28.15
C PRO A 27 22.94 0.38 28.68
N GLY A 28 22.86 1.50 27.94
CA GLY A 28 21.97 2.58 28.29
C GLY A 28 20.63 1.94 28.55
N ASP A 29 20.03 2.22 29.72
CA ASP A 29 18.59 2.09 29.86
C ASP A 29 18.01 2.69 28.58
N SER A 30 17.41 1.84 27.77
CA SER A 30 16.58 2.27 26.66
C SER A 30 15.31 2.85 27.28
N SER A 31 15.48 3.95 28.05
CA SER A 31 14.41 4.93 28.18
C SER A 31 14.12 5.28 26.74
N THR A 32 12.98 4.88 26.23
CA THR A 32 12.50 5.19 24.89
C THR A 32 12.33 6.69 24.83
N SER A 33 13.46 7.39 24.62
CA SER A 33 13.42 8.82 24.32
C SER A 33 12.53 8.97 23.11
N LEU A 34 11.50 9.79 23.21
CA LEU A 34 10.66 10.14 22.07
C LEU A 34 11.35 11.15 21.14
N GLU A 35 12.62 11.43 21.40
CA GLU A 35 13.46 12.35 20.65
C GLU A 35 14.76 11.68 20.22
N THR A 36 15.21 12.02 19.04
CA THR A 36 16.52 11.63 18.50
C THR A 36 17.65 12.29 19.27
N PRO A 37 18.91 11.80 19.17
CA PRO A 37 20.06 12.45 19.78
C PRO A 37 20.30 13.91 19.32
N TRP A 38 19.72 14.33 18.21
CA TRP A 38 19.81 15.71 17.67
C TRP A 38 18.54 16.54 17.92
N GLY A 39 17.62 16.06 18.78
CA GLY A 39 16.50 16.84 19.32
C GLY A 39 15.24 16.89 18.46
N GLU A 40 15.13 16.08 17.43
CA GLU A 40 13.89 15.92 16.65
C GLU A 40 13.02 14.77 17.24
N PRO A 41 11.69 14.81 17.06
CA PRO A 41 10.86 13.65 17.41
C PRO A 41 11.35 12.38 16.71
N ASP A 42 11.51 11.29 17.47
CA ASP A 42 12.05 10.03 16.95
C ASP A 42 10.92 9.18 16.32
N LEU A 43 10.89 9.13 14.99
CA LEU A 43 9.98 8.30 14.23
C LEU A 43 10.59 6.94 13.82
N GLN A 44 11.85 6.67 14.20
CA GLN A 44 12.57 5.49 13.78
C GLN A 44 11.94 4.19 14.28
N GLY A 45 12.03 3.17 13.47
CA GLY A 45 11.58 1.83 13.81
C GLY A 45 10.92 1.10 12.66
N ILE A 46 10.46 -0.10 12.95
CA ILE A 46 9.59 -0.88 12.07
C ILE A 46 8.18 -0.77 12.63
N TRP A 47 7.27 -0.35 11.78
CA TRP A 47 5.90 -0.04 12.13
C TRP A 47 4.94 -0.88 11.31
N THR A 48 3.78 -1.19 11.86
CA THR A 48 2.73 -1.93 11.15
C THR A 48 1.35 -1.45 11.54
N SER A 49 0.41 -1.55 10.61
CA SER A 49 -1.00 -1.44 10.94
C SER A 49 -1.46 -2.78 11.53
N ASP A 50 -1.71 -2.83 12.83
CA ASP A 50 -2.23 -4.02 13.51
C ASP A 50 -3.77 -4.03 13.63
N SER A 51 -4.39 -2.93 13.23
CA SER A 51 -5.83 -2.71 13.33
C SER A 51 -6.46 -2.54 11.95
N GLU A 52 -7.43 -3.39 11.64
CA GLU A 52 -8.22 -3.26 10.41
C GLU A 52 -9.26 -2.16 10.57
N VAL A 53 -9.26 -1.20 9.66
CA VAL A 53 -10.26 -0.13 9.57
C VAL A 53 -10.63 0.05 8.11
N PRO A 54 -11.91 0.03 7.73
CA PRO A 54 -12.33 0.29 6.35
C PRO A 54 -11.88 1.68 5.89
N LEU A 55 -11.48 1.84 4.64
CA LEU A 55 -11.16 3.16 4.10
C LEU A 55 -12.38 4.06 4.17
N GLN A 56 -13.50 3.61 3.67
CA GLN A 56 -14.77 4.31 3.70
C GLN A 56 -15.71 3.71 4.74
N ARG A 57 -16.57 4.55 5.31
CA ARG A 57 -17.55 4.12 6.32
C ARG A 57 -18.63 3.28 5.67
N PRO A 58 -18.85 2.03 6.12
CA PRO A 58 -19.97 1.22 5.65
C PRO A 58 -21.31 1.90 5.93
N ALA A 59 -22.26 1.74 5.02
CA ALA A 59 -23.56 2.41 5.10
C ALA A 59 -24.32 2.17 6.42
N LYS A 60 -24.17 0.97 6.99
CA LYS A 60 -24.77 0.61 8.30
C LYS A 60 -24.26 1.46 9.49
N TYR A 61 -23.12 2.15 9.31
CA TYR A 61 -22.51 3.02 10.33
C TYR A 61 -22.51 4.50 9.93
N ALA A 62 -23.34 4.91 8.97
CA ALA A 62 -23.29 6.22 8.31
C ALA A 62 -23.14 7.42 9.25
N ASN A 63 -23.74 7.35 10.45
CA ASN A 63 -23.75 8.45 11.43
C ASN A 63 -22.82 8.22 12.64
N ARG A 64 -21.94 7.22 12.58
CA ARG A 64 -21.11 6.86 13.74
C ARG A 64 -19.63 6.78 13.35
N GLU A 65 -18.84 7.60 13.98
CA GLU A 65 -17.38 7.63 13.79
C GLU A 65 -16.69 6.42 14.41
N PHE A 66 -17.23 5.85 15.50
CA PHE A 66 -16.63 4.75 16.23
C PHE A 66 -17.57 3.55 16.36
N PHE A 67 -17.00 2.36 16.32
CA PHE A 67 -17.70 1.15 16.72
C PHE A 67 -17.93 1.15 18.24
N THR A 68 -18.98 0.48 18.68
CA THR A 68 -19.11 0.09 20.09
C THR A 68 -18.14 -1.07 20.42
N ASP A 69 -17.82 -1.27 21.70
CA ASP A 69 -16.96 -2.39 22.10
C ASP A 69 -17.59 -3.75 21.76
N GLN A 70 -18.91 -3.87 21.83
CA GLN A 70 -19.63 -5.09 21.44
C GLN A 70 -19.51 -5.36 19.94
N GLU A 71 -19.67 -4.34 19.10
CA GLU A 71 -19.52 -4.48 17.65
C GLU A 71 -18.09 -4.87 17.27
N ARG A 72 -17.09 -4.26 17.93
CA ARG A 72 -15.70 -4.62 17.72
C ARG A 72 -15.42 -6.07 18.07
N ALA A 73 -15.90 -6.53 19.23
CA ALA A 73 -15.74 -7.93 19.65
C ALA A 73 -16.38 -8.90 18.66
N GLU A 74 -17.56 -8.58 18.13
CA GLU A 74 -18.22 -9.41 17.10
C GLU A 74 -17.44 -9.41 15.79
N LEU A 75 -16.96 -8.26 15.32
CA LEU A 75 -16.14 -8.15 14.13
C LEU A 75 -14.80 -8.87 14.29
N ASP A 76 -14.15 -8.78 15.45
CA ASP A 76 -12.93 -9.51 15.77
C ASP A 76 -13.16 -11.02 15.72
N LYS A 77 -14.30 -11.49 16.22
CA LYS A 77 -14.68 -12.90 16.12
C LYS A 77 -14.91 -13.34 14.67
N GLN A 78 -15.69 -12.57 13.91
CA GLN A 78 -15.93 -12.85 12.48
C GLN A 78 -14.63 -12.90 11.70
N ARG A 79 -13.69 -12.01 11.99
CA ARG A 79 -12.36 -12.00 11.39
C ARG A 79 -11.57 -13.25 11.78
N ALA A 80 -11.53 -13.60 13.05
CA ALA A 80 -10.84 -14.80 13.53
C ALA A 80 -11.41 -16.07 12.89
N ASP A 81 -12.74 -16.16 12.77
CA ASP A 81 -13.42 -17.27 12.09
C ASP A 81 -13.09 -17.33 10.60
N ALA A 82 -13.00 -16.17 9.92
CA ALA A 82 -12.60 -16.10 8.51
C ALA A 82 -11.16 -16.56 8.32
N VAL A 83 -10.23 -16.05 9.11
CA VAL A 83 -8.81 -16.46 9.11
C VAL A 83 -8.67 -17.95 9.42
N GLY A 84 -9.45 -18.46 10.39
CA GLY A 84 -9.47 -19.88 10.72
C GLY A 84 -9.98 -20.76 9.57
N ARG A 85 -11.00 -20.33 8.83
CA ARG A 85 -11.49 -21.05 7.64
C ARG A 85 -10.45 -21.03 6.50
N GLU A 86 -9.80 -19.90 6.26
CA GLU A 86 -8.72 -19.81 5.27
C GLU A 86 -7.56 -20.73 5.62
N ALA A 87 -7.10 -20.70 6.89
CA ALA A 87 -6.05 -21.59 7.38
C ALA A 87 -6.45 -23.08 7.32
N ALA A 88 -7.74 -23.42 7.49
CA ALA A 88 -8.24 -24.77 7.34
C ALA A 88 -8.33 -25.21 5.86
N ALA A 89 -8.69 -24.27 4.97
CA ALA A 89 -8.71 -24.52 3.53
C ALA A 89 -7.30 -24.72 2.96
N ASP A 90 -6.27 -24.20 3.60
CA ASP A 90 -4.87 -24.31 3.21
C ASP A 90 -4.24 -25.69 3.53
N ARG A 91 -4.99 -26.63 4.10
CA ARG A 91 -4.57 -28.02 4.28
C ARG A 91 -4.68 -28.87 2.99
N ARG A 92 -4.50 -28.24 1.86
CA ARG A 92 -4.55 -28.89 0.54
C ARG A 92 -3.28 -29.72 0.31
N ASP A 93 -3.36 -30.66 -0.61
CA ASP A 93 -2.21 -31.47 -1.01
C ASP A 93 -1.06 -30.57 -1.48
N ARG A 94 0.00 -30.49 -0.67
CA ARG A 94 1.17 -29.69 -0.97
C ARG A 94 1.81 -30.15 -2.28
N GLY A 95 2.10 -29.17 -3.15
CA GLY A 95 2.69 -29.42 -4.47
C GLY A 95 1.68 -29.54 -5.61
N SER A 96 0.37 -29.35 -5.36
CA SER A 96 -0.64 -29.22 -6.40
C SER A 96 -0.75 -27.75 -6.87
N GLU A 97 -1.34 -27.51 -8.07
CA GLU A 97 -1.66 -26.14 -8.52
C GLU A 97 -2.56 -25.38 -7.53
N GLN A 98 -3.35 -26.12 -6.76
CA GLN A 98 -4.22 -25.54 -5.72
C GLN A 98 -3.43 -25.05 -4.50
N ASP A 99 -2.23 -25.56 -4.26
CA ASP A 99 -1.34 -25.14 -3.18
C ASP A 99 -0.85 -23.69 -3.39
N VAL A 100 -0.62 -23.29 -4.63
CA VAL A 100 -0.17 -21.93 -4.97
C VAL A 100 -1.24 -20.89 -4.59
N GLY A 101 -2.51 -21.17 -4.84
CA GLY A 101 -3.61 -20.27 -4.47
C GLY A 101 -3.79 -20.10 -2.96
N GLY A 102 -3.45 -21.12 -2.17
CA GLY A 102 -3.55 -21.10 -0.71
C GLY A 102 -2.41 -20.36 -0.03
N ALA A 103 -1.26 -20.22 -0.69
CA ALA A 103 -0.08 -19.56 -0.14
C ALA A 103 -0.27 -18.03 0.06
N TYR A 104 -1.32 -17.44 -0.51
CA TYR A 104 -1.59 -15.99 -0.50
C TYR A 104 -2.85 -15.63 0.27
N ASN A 105 -3.15 -16.33 1.34
CA ASN A 105 -4.33 -16.04 2.15
C ASN A 105 -4.07 -14.99 3.25
N ALA A 106 -5.12 -14.34 3.72
CA ALA A 106 -5.05 -13.28 4.74
C ALA A 106 -4.47 -13.81 6.07
N ALA A 107 -4.63 -15.09 6.38
CA ALA A 107 -4.08 -15.72 7.58
C ALA A 107 -2.55 -15.66 7.62
N VAL A 108 -1.90 -15.73 6.45
CA VAL A 108 -0.44 -15.71 6.33
C VAL A 108 0.11 -14.29 6.19
N PHE A 109 -0.58 -13.43 5.44
CA PHE A 109 -0.05 -12.12 5.04
C PHE A 109 -0.58 -10.93 5.83
N SER A 110 -1.76 -11.06 6.46
CA SER A 110 -2.34 -9.91 7.16
C SER A 110 -1.53 -9.53 8.40
N THR A 111 -1.19 -8.25 8.49
CA THR A 111 -0.62 -7.67 9.72
C THR A 111 -1.70 -7.33 10.73
N HIS A 112 -2.96 -7.25 10.31
CA HIS A 112 -4.08 -6.89 11.15
C HIS A 112 -4.35 -8.01 12.18
N LYS A 113 -4.38 -7.64 13.45
CA LYS A 113 -4.65 -8.55 14.58
C LYS A 113 -6.07 -8.36 15.13
N ARG A 114 -6.67 -7.20 14.90
CA ARG A 114 -7.96 -6.78 15.48
C ARG A 114 -8.65 -5.72 14.61
N MET A 115 -9.92 -5.49 14.90
CA MET A 115 -10.63 -4.34 14.35
C MET A 115 -10.22 -3.06 15.07
N GLY A 116 -10.04 -2.00 14.30
CA GLY A 116 -9.80 -0.68 14.85
C GLY A 116 -11.02 -0.08 15.51
N ARG A 117 -10.84 1.06 16.17
CA ARG A 117 -11.94 1.75 16.88
C ARG A 117 -12.84 2.53 15.94
N ARG A 118 -12.29 3.02 14.82
CA ARG A 118 -13.01 3.86 13.85
C ARG A 118 -13.79 3.01 12.86
N THR A 119 -14.94 3.52 12.43
CA THR A 119 -15.76 2.91 11.36
C THR A 119 -15.22 3.23 9.96
N SER A 120 -14.27 4.17 9.84
CA SER A 120 -13.55 4.51 8.61
C SER A 120 -12.20 5.13 8.90
N LEU A 121 -11.25 4.95 7.97
CA LEU A 121 -9.99 5.72 7.96
C LEU A 121 -10.27 7.18 7.60
N ILE A 122 -11.25 7.46 6.72
CA ILE A 122 -11.63 8.82 6.36
C ILE A 122 -12.29 9.50 7.56
N VAL A 123 -11.70 10.64 7.95
CA VAL A 123 -12.15 11.46 9.09
C VAL A 123 -12.72 12.81 8.64
N ASP A 124 -12.39 13.26 7.45
CA ASP A 124 -12.97 14.42 6.78
C ASP A 124 -13.14 14.07 5.29
N PRO A 125 -14.36 14.12 4.76
CA PRO A 125 -15.63 14.57 5.36
C PRO A 125 -16.11 13.70 6.52
N PRO A 126 -16.99 14.26 7.41
CA PRO A 126 -17.46 13.55 8.60
C PRO A 126 -18.30 12.30 8.31
N ASP A 127 -18.87 12.19 7.11
CA ASP A 127 -19.59 10.98 6.66
C ASP A 127 -18.65 9.79 6.45
N GLY A 128 -17.33 10.03 6.46
CA GLY A 128 -16.31 8.99 6.31
C GLY A 128 -16.22 8.41 4.90
N ARG A 129 -16.61 9.17 3.88
CA ARG A 129 -16.60 8.74 2.48
C ARG A 129 -15.72 9.62 1.60
N ILE A 130 -15.21 9.03 0.52
CA ILE A 130 -14.51 9.79 -0.51
C ILE A 130 -15.51 10.78 -1.14
N PRO A 131 -15.14 12.07 -1.26
CA PRO A 131 -16.01 13.06 -1.90
C PRO A 131 -16.39 12.67 -3.33
N PRO A 132 -17.53 13.13 -3.82
CA PRO A 132 -17.94 12.89 -5.19
C PRO A 132 -16.89 13.33 -6.20
N LEU A 133 -16.78 12.57 -7.28
CA LEU A 133 -15.96 12.93 -8.43
C LEU A 133 -16.51 14.19 -9.11
N THR A 134 -15.63 14.98 -9.68
CA THR A 134 -16.04 16.07 -10.60
C THR A 134 -16.71 15.48 -11.84
N PRO A 135 -17.53 16.26 -12.56
CA PRO A 135 -18.14 15.79 -13.81
C PRO A 135 -17.13 15.31 -14.85
N GLU A 136 -15.97 15.94 -14.91
CA GLU A 136 -14.88 15.56 -15.81
C GLU A 136 -14.27 14.22 -15.42
N ALA A 137 -13.97 14.01 -14.13
CA ALA A 137 -13.45 12.75 -13.63
C ALA A 137 -14.48 11.61 -13.81
N GLN A 138 -15.78 11.87 -13.61
CA GLN A 138 -16.83 10.90 -13.90
C GLN A 138 -16.87 10.50 -15.38
N LYS A 139 -16.74 11.47 -16.28
CA LYS A 139 -16.68 11.21 -17.72
C LYS A 139 -15.44 10.36 -18.08
N LYS A 140 -14.29 10.72 -17.57
CA LYS A 140 -13.04 9.96 -17.75
C LYS A 140 -13.21 8.51 -17.28
N ARG A 141 -13.79 8.32 -16.09
CA ARG A 141 -14.09 7.01 -15.52
C ARG A 141 -15.05 6.20 -16.39
N SER A 142 -16.15 6.80 -16.87
CA SER A 142 -17.13 6.14 -17.74
C SER A 142 -16.49 5.66 -19.04
N VAL A 143 -15.71 6.52 -19.70
CA VAL A 143 -15.00 6.18 -20.94
C VAL A 143 -14.05 4.98 -20.73
N MET A 144 -13.32 4.96 -19.61
CA MET A 144 -12.43 3.85 -19.29
C MET A 144 -13.20 2.56 -18.97
N ARG A 145 -14.34 2.67 -18.28
CA ARG A 145 -15.22 1.52 -18.01
C ARG A 145 -15.74 0.91 -19.29
N GLU A 146 -16.26 1.73 -20.21
CA GLU A 146 -16.73 1.26 -21.52
C GLU A 146 -15.62 0.56 -22.31
N TYR A 147 -14.42 1.16 -22.32
CA TYR A 147 -13.25 0.54 -22.96
C TYR A 147 -12.92 -0.83 -22.35
N TYR A 148 -12.85 -0.90 -21.03
CA TYR A 148 -12.58 -2.14 -20.31
C TYR A 148 -13.63 -3.22 -20.59
N LEU A 149 -14.92 -2.88 -20.50
CA LEU A 149 -16.00 -3.83 -20.78
C LEU A 149 -15.91 -4.37 -22.21
N ALA A 150 -15.51 -3.53 -23.17
CA ALA A 150 -15.25 -3.99 -24.53
C ALA A 150 -14.07 -4.98 -24.63
N LEU A 151 -13.03 -4.83 -23.80
CA LEU A 151 -11.91 -5.77 -23.80
C LEU A 151 -12.25 -7.14 -23.23
N ILE A 152 -13.23 -7.23 -22.32
CA ILE A 152 -13.62 -8.48 -21.67
C ILE A 152 -14.92 -9.09 -22.18
N GLN A 153 -15.61 -8.44 -23.12
CA GLN A 153 -16.94 -8.87 -23.57
C GLN A 153 -17.00 -10.30 -24.09
N ALA A 154 -15.91 -10.84 -24.65
CA ALA A 154 -15.85 -12.21 -25.17
C ALA A 154 -15.45 -13.25 -24.11
N THR A 155 -15.11 -12.81 -22.89
CA THR A 155 -14.64 -13.71 -21.82
C THR A 155 -15.79 -14.35 -21.05
N ASP A 156 -15.46 -15.38 -20.29
CA ASP A 156 -16.42 -16.07 -19.40
C ASP A 156 -17.02 -15.14 -18.32
N LEU A 157 -16.35 -14.05 -17.97
CA LEU A 157 -16.91 -13.05 -17.06
C LEU A 157 -18.21 -12.48 -17.58
N CYS A 158 -18.23 -12.00 -18.82
CA CYS A 158 -19.43 -11.44 -19.41
C CYS A 158 -20.42 -12.52 -19.86
N LYS A 159 -19.92 -13.69 -20.32
CA LYS A 159 -20.75 -14.83 -20.67
C LYS A 159 -21.61 -15.31 -19.49
N ASN A 160 -20.99 -15.40 -18.31
CA ASN A 160 -21.63 -15.92 -17.10
C ASN A 160 -22.15 -14.80 -16.18
N LYS A 161 -22.10 -13.53 -16.59
CA LYS A 161 -22.51 -12.35 -15.80
C LYS A 161 -21.83 -12.31 -14.42
N LEU A 162 -20.55 -12.65 -14.37
CA LEU A 162 -19.76 -12.65 -13.15
C LEU A 162 -19.35 -11.22 -12.74
N PRO A 163 -19.01 -11.01 -11.46
CA PRO A 163 -18.42 -9.76 -11.01
C PRO A 163 -17.23 -9.35 -11.89
N GLY A 164 -17.17 -8.08 -12.27
CA GLY A 164 -16.21 -7.52 -13.24
C GLY A 164 -16.81 -7.22 -14.61
N CYS A 165 -17.95 -7.84 -14.97
CA CYS A 165 -18.68 -7.50 -16.18
C CYS A 165 -20.02 -6.81 -15.90
N GLU A 166 -20.18 -6.18 -14.73
CA GLU A 166 -21.43 -5.48 -14.40
C GLU A 166 -21.71 -4.36 -15.42
N GLY A 167 -22.90 -4.41 -16.03
CA GLY A 167 -23.31 -3.49 -17.08
C GLY A 167 -22.71 -3.76 -18.46
N GLY A 168 -21.84 -4.77 -18.59
CA GLY A 168 -21.31 -5.27 -19.85
C GLY A 168 -22.23 -6.29 -20.51
N GLN A 169 -21.95 -6.60 -21.77
CA GLN A 169 -22.67 -7.60 -22.53
C GLN A 169 -21.69 -8.61 -23.13
N TYR A 170 -22.09 -9.88 -23.14
CA TYR A 170 -21.32 -10.93 -23.84
C TYR A 170 -21.49 -10.75 -25.35
N GLY A 171 -20.38 -10.88 -26.08
CA GLY A 171 -20.35 -10.77 -27.53
C GLY A 171 -19.03 -11.26 -28.12
N PRO A 172 -18.85 -11.16 -29.43
CA PRO A 172 -17.56 -11.51 -30.06
C PRO A 172 -16.46 -10.57 -29.56
N PRO A 173 -15.16 -10.96 -29.75
CA PRO A 173 -14.03 -10.08 -29.44
C PRO A 173 -14.21 -8.69 -30.01
N SER A 174 -14.04 -7.67 -29.19
CA SER A 174 -14.21 -6.29 -29.60
C SER A 174 -13.04 -5.81 -30.45
N PRO A 175 -13.29 -5.06 -31.55
CA PRO A 175 -12.23 -4.41 -32.32
C PRO A 175 -11.44 -3.39 -31.48
N ARG A 176 -12.00 -2.88 -30.39
CA ARG A 176 -11.33 -1.96 -29.46
C ARG A 176 -10.10 -2.57 -28.79
N ARG A 177 -9.91 -3.87 -28.88
CA ARG A 177 -8.68 -4.54 -28.37
C ARG A 177 -7.41 -4.06 -29.07
N SER A 178 -7.53 -3.56 -30.31
CA SER A 178 -6.40 -2.96 -31.05
C SER A 178 -6.24 -1.46 -30.86
N GLU A 179 -7.20 -0.79 -30.17
CA GLU A 179 -7.13 0.64 -29.92
C GLU A 179 -6.17 0.94 -28.75
N THR A 180 -5.56 2.12 -28.80
CA THR A 180 -4.86 2.66 -27.64
C THR A 180 -5.86 2.96 -26.53
N PRO A 181 -5.57 2.61 -25.25
CA PRO A 181 -6.44 3.00 -24.14
C PRO A 181 -6.71 4.50 -24.14
N PRO A 182 -7.98 4.93 -23.92
CA PRO A 182 -8.36 6.35 -23.93
C PRO A 182 -7.56 7.19 -22.93
N TYR A 183 -7.18 6.56 -21.81
CA TYR A 183 -6.35 7.16 -20.79
C TYR A 183 -5.34 6.12 -20.27
N TYR A 184 -4.20 6.61 -19.84
CA TYR A 184 -3.26 5.75 -19.10
C TYR A 184 -3.86 5.49 -17.72
N VAL A 185 -4.19 4.26 -17.44
CA VAL A 185 -4.66 3.79 -16.14
C VAL A 185 -3.77 2.66 -15.70
N THR A 186 -2.91 2.96 -14.75
CA THR A 186 -2.29 1.91 -13.97
C THR A 186 -3.17 1.68 -12.76
N VAL A 187 -3.89 0.62 -12.77
CA VAL A 187 -4.63 0.22 -11.58
C VAL A 187 -3.65 -0.45 -10.64
N GLY A 188 -3.01 0.34 -9.82
CA GLY A 188 -2.46 -0.15 -8.59
C GLY A 188 -3.60 -0.22 -7.59
N ALA A 189 -3.63 -1.22 -6.74
CA ALA A 189 -4.58 -1.30 -5.66
C ALA A 189 -4.40 -0.06 -4.79
N ALA A 190 -5.30 0.90 -4.93
CA ALA A 190 -5.37 2.01 -4.03
C ALA A 190 -5.70 1.46 -2.64
N GLY A 191 -4.73 1.50 -1.73
CA GLY A 191 -4.93 1.12 -0.35
C GLY A 191 -5.08 -0.39 -0.08
N GLY A 192 -4.68 -1.27 -0.98
CA GLY A 192 -4.73 -2.70 -0.76
C GLY A 192 -3.47 -3.38 -1.28
N GLY A 193 -2.61 -3.83 -0.37
CA GLY A 193 -1.44 -4.64 -0.69
C GLY A 193 -1.80 -5.99 -1.28
N GLY A 194 -2.38 -5.98 -2.46
CA GLY A 194 -2.61 -7.19 -3.24
C GLY A 194 -1.85 -7.08 -4.56
N ALA A 195 -1.14 -8.12 -4.93
CA ALA A 195 -0.47 -8.28 -6.22
C ALA A 195 -1.43 -8.22 -7.44
N GLY A 196 -2.72 -7.97 -7.19
CA GLY A 196 -3.77 -7.84 -8.18
C GLY A 196 -4.02 -6.42 -8.66
N GLY A 197 -2.99 -5.67 -8.99
CA GLY A 197 -3.15 -4.40 -9.69
C GLY A 197 -3.81 -4.65 -11.05
N GLY A 198 -5.00 -4.07 -11.28
CA GLY A 198 -5.77 -4.30 -12.48
C GLY A 198 -5.01 -3.89 -13.72
N ALA A 199 -4.67 -4.88 -14.51
CA ALA A 199 -4.26 -4.68 -15.87
C ALA A 199 -5.51 -4.57 -16.73
N ILE A 200 -5.39 -3.83 -17.81
CA ILE A 200 -6.33 -4.00 -18.91
C ILE A 200 -6.13 -5.41 -19.47
N ASN A 201 -7.21 -6.05 -19.97
CA ASN A 201 -7.15 -7.41 -20.52
C ASN A 201 -6.36 -7.46 -21.83
N ARG A 202 -5.11 -7.02 -21.78
CA ARG A 202 -4.14 -6.94 -22.88
C ARG A 202 -2.73 -7.20 -22.35
N ALA A 203 -1.86 -7.67 -23.24
CA ALA A 203 -0.46 -7.91 -22.95
C ALA A 203 0.42 -7.60 -24.19
N ASP A 204 0.12 -6.51 -24.91
CA ASP A 204 0.90 -6.08 -26.07
C ASP A 204 2.21 -5.42 -25.61
N ASN A 205 2.12 -4.65 -24.53
CA ASN A 205 3.25 -3.89 -23.97
C ASN A 205 3.27 -4.02 -22.44
N PRO A 206 4.40 -3.76 -21.79
CA PRO A 206 4.46 -3.69 -20.34
C PRO A 206 3.47 -2.69 -19.74
N GLU A 207 3.16 -1.60 -20.44
CA GLU A 207 2.22 -0.56 -20.02
C GLU A 207 0.76 -1.04 -19.96
N ASP A 208 0.42 -2.12 -20.63
CA ASP A 208 -0.90 -2.77 -20.52
C ASP A 208 -1.08 -3.47 -19.16
N ARG A 209 0.01 -3.65 -18.41
CA ARG A 209 0.03 -4.37 -17.14
C ARG A 209 0.08 -3.39 -15.97
N GLY A 210 -0.53 -3.78 -14.86
CA GLY A 210 -0.55 -2.98 -13.64
C GLY A 210 0.84 -2.74 -13.06
N LEU A 211 1.03 -1.64 -12.34
CA LEU A 211 2.32 -1.31 -11.72
C LEU A 211 2.81 -2.40 -10.76
N GLY A 212 1.90 -3.09 -10.07
CA GLY A 212 2.23 -4.21 -9.19
C GLY A 212 2.86 -5.39 -9.93
N GLU A 213 2.31 -5.77 -11.10
CA GLU A 213 2.88 -6.82 -11.95
C GLU A 213 4.24 -6.41 -12.53
N ARG A 214 4.44 -5.12 -12.75
CA ARG A 214 5.71 -4.55 -13.20
C ARG A 214 6.72 -4.33 -12.08
N CYS A 215 6.36 -4.64 -10.84
CA CYS A 215 7.17 -4.35 -9.65
C CYS A 215 7.52 -2.86 -9.47
N MET A 216 6.70 -1.98 -9.99
CA MET A 216 6.82 -0.52 -9.89
C MET A 216 5.74 0.06 -8.98
N GLN A 217 5.06 -0.77 -8.23
CA GLN A 217 3.93 -0.30 -7.44
C GLN A 217 4.41 0.71 -6.42
N ALA A 218 3.85 1.88 -6.51
CA ALA A 218 3.55 2.71 -5.37
C ALA A 218 2.56 3.77 -5.77
N ALA A 219 1.46 3.79 -5.11
CA ALA A 219 0.64 4.97 -5.02
C ALA A 219 0.82 5.53 -3.61
N LEU A 220 1.10 6.80 -3.49
CA LEU A 220 0.89 7.52 -2.25
C LEU A 220 -0.49 8.17 -2.30
N PRO A 221 -1.18 8.25 -1.15
CA PRO A 221 -0.83 7.65 0.15
C PRO A 221 -1.05 6.14 0.14
N ASP A 222 -0.23 5.41 0.91
CA ASP A 222 -0.38 3.97 1.09
C ASP A 222 -0.92 3.68 2.50
N PHE A 223 -2.06 3.01 2.58
CA PHE A 223 -2.73 2.63 3.82
C PHE A 223 -2.63 1.13 4.12
N GLY A 224 -1.86 0.38 3.32
CA GLY A 224 -1.67 -1.06 3.50
C GLY A 224 -2.87 -1.94 3.18
N GLY A 225 -4.01 -1.37 2.79
CA GLY A 225 -5.22 -2.09 2.41
C GLY A 225 -5.72 -3.11 3.43
N ASN A 226 -6.43 -4.13 2.94
CA ASN A 226 -7.05 -5.16 3.80
C ASN A 226 -6.04 -6.10 4.47
N ALA A 227 -4.81 -6.18 3.98
CA ALA A 227 -3.76 -7.03 4.55
C ALA A 227 -2.82 -6.29 5.49
N GLY A 228 -2.86 -4.95 5.48
CA GLY A 228 -1.87 -4.12 6.15
C GLY A 228 -0.50 -4.18 5.46
N PHE A 229 0.49 -3.55 6.05
CA PHE A 229 1.86 -3.57 5.58
C PHE A 229 2.83 -3.23 6.71
N TYR A 230 4.12 -3.39 6.42
CA TYR A 230 5.19 -2.92 7.28
C TYR A 230 5.85 -1.70 6.66
N LEU A 231 6.25 -0.76 7.50
CA LEU A 231 7.12 0.33 7.08
C LEU A 231 8.30 0.46 8.04
N GLN A 232 9.46 0.72 7.47
CA GLN A 232 10.66 1.03 8.24
C GLN A 232 11.00 2.49 8.05
N ILE A 233 11.08 3.24 9.15
CA ILE A 233 11.52 4.62 9.16
C ILE A 233 12.93 4.66 9.70
N ILE A 234 13.84 5.24 8.92
CA ILE A 234 15.21 5.57 9.31
C ILE A 234 15.33 7.08 9.23
N GLN A 235 15.88 7.68 10.28
CA GLN A 235 15.97 9.12 10.41
C GLN A 235 17.44 9.54 10.58
N SER A 236 17.81 10.62 9.93
CA SER A 236 19.08 11.31 10.11
C SER A 236 18.83 12.82 10.09
N PRO A 237 19.76 13.64 10.56
CA PRO A 237 19.58 15.09 10.50
C PRO A 237 19.20 15.57 9.09
N GLY A 238 18.06 16.23 8.99
CA GLY A 238 17.56 16.80 7.73
C GLY A 238 16.97 15.79 6.73
N ARG A 239 16.78 14.51 7.09
CA ARG A 239 16.21 13.50 6.17
C ARG A 239 15.53 12.37 6.89
N LEU A 240 14.46 11.86 6.30
CA LEU A 240 13.89 10.56 6.61
C LEU A 240 13.96 9.66 5.38
N SER A 241 14.20 8.39 5.62
CA SER A 241 14.00 7.31 4.65
C SER A 241 12.88 6.42 5.14
N ILE A 242 11.85 6.25 4.33
CA ILE A 242 10.71 5.38 4.62
C ILE A 242 10.73 4.25 3.61
N PHE A 243 10.94 3.02 4.08
CA PHE A 243 10.79 1.83 3.27
C PHE A 243 9.40 1.24 3.52
N TYR A 244 8.62 1.09 2.47
CA TYR A 244 7.30 0.46 2.49
C TYR A 244 7.44 -0.99 2.04
N ASP A 245 7.17 -1.93 2.92
CA ASP A 245 7.16 -3.36 2.62
C ASP A 245 5.71 -3.83 2.47
N THR A 246 5.30 -4.03 1.25
CA THR A 246 3.94 -4.50 0.93
C THR A 246 3.84 -6.02 0.88
N GLY A 247 4.88 -6.71 1.33
CA GLY A 247 4.96 -8.17 1.36
C GLY A 247 5.46 -8.78 0.05
N GLN A 248 5.63 -10.11 0.06
CA GLN A 248 6.06 -10.90 -1.10
C GLN A 248 7.40 -10.46 -1.75
N GLY A 249 8.23 -9.75 -1.00
CA GLY A 249 9.49 -9.21 -1.51
C GLY A 249 9.32 -7.96 -2.37
N GLN A 250 8.16 -7.34 -2.34
CA GLN A 250 7.92 -6.01 -2.90
C GLN A 250 8.20 -4.97 -1.83
N GLY A 251 8.96 -3.95 -2.17
CA GLY A 251 9.25 -2.85 -1.26
C GLY A 251 9.75 -1.62 -2.00
N TRP A 252 9.44 -0.45 -1.45
CA TRP A 252 9.82 0.83 -2.02
C TRP A 252 10.39 1.73 -0.97
N GLN A 253 11.43 2.44 -1.37
CA GLN A 253 12.09 3.42 -0.52
C GLN A 253 11.72 4.83 -0.97
N ARG A 254 11.31 5.64 -0.01
CA ARG A 254 11.02 7.07 -0.19
C ARG A 254 11.98 7.88 0.67
N ILE A 255 12.61 8.87 0.07
CA ILE A 255 13.44 9.84 0.79
C ILE A 255 12.63 11.11 0.96
N VAL A 256 12.53 11.58 2.20
CA VAL A 256 11.87 12.83 2.57
C VAL A 256 12.93 13.80 3.09
N PRO A 257 13.39 14.77 2.30
CA PRO A 257 14.23 15.85 2.80
C PRO A 257 13.44 16.73 3.78
N VAL A 258 14.00 16.98 4.95
CA VAL A 258 13.46 17.96 5.92
C VAL A 258 14.11 19.30 5.60
N THR A 259 13.36 20.18 4.92
CA THR A 259 13.91 21.39 4.32
C THR A 259 12.82 22.42 4.03
N ASN A 260 13.20 23.70 4.02
CA ASN A 260 12.35 24.81 3.53
C ASN A 260 12.58 25.11 2.03
N ALA A 261 13.37 24.29 1.32
CA ALA A 261 13.56 24.46 -0.11
C ALA A 261 12.23 24.26 -0.86
N PRO A 262 11.98 24.99 -1.94
CA PRO A 262 10.79 24.83 -2.75
C PRO A 262 10.77 23.43 -3.41
N HIS A 263 9.61 23.02 -3.84
CA HIS A 263 9.47 21.84 -4.68
C HIS A 263 10.25 21.98 -6.00
N LEU A 264 10.53 20.85 -6.62
CA LEU A 264 11.10 20.81 -7.95
C LEU A 264 10.16 21.54 -8.94
N PRO A 265 10.70 22.07 -10.06
CA PRO A 265 9.87 22.64 -11.10
C PRO A 265 8.76 21.67 -11.54
N SER A 266 7.56 22.19 -11.84
CA SER A 266 6.36 21.36 -12.10
C SER A 266 6.49 20.39 -13.27
N HIS A 267 7.44 20.58 -14.18
CA HIS A 267 7.72 19.65 -15.27
C HIS A 267 8.58 18.45 -14.84
N VAL A 268 9.21 18.49 -13.65
CA VAL A 268 9.96 17.36 -13.08
C VAL A 268 8.99 16.52 -12.27
N ARG A 269 8.54 15.41 -12.86
CA ARG A 269 7.53 14.52 -12.28
C ARG A 269 8.17 13.22 -11.78
N GLN A 270 7.68 12.72 -10.66
CA GLN A 270 8.18 11.50 -10.03
C GLN A 270 7.02 10.54 -9.73
N TRP A 271 7.31 9.24 -9.68
CA TRP A 271 6.31 8.22 -9.36
C TRP A 271 5.63 8.46 -8.01
N TRP A 272 6.39 8.92 -7.02
CA TRP A 272 5.93 9.15 -5.63
C TRP A 272 5.83 10.64 -5.30
N GLY A 273 5.83 11.46 -6.31
CA GLY A 273 5.86 12.89 -6.13
C GLY A 273 7.18 13.40 -5.54
N ASP A 274 7.29 14.70 -5.43
CA ASP A 274 8.38 15.41 -4.79
C ASP A 274 7.98 15.74 -3.35
N SER A 275 8.67 15.17 -2.38
CA SER A 275 8.37 15.32 -0.95
C SER A 275 9.22 16.41 -0.32
N ARG A 276 8.61 17.26 0.53
CA ARG A 276 9.29 18.24 1.38
C ARG A 276 8.77 18.15 2.80
N GLY A 277 9.65 17.75 3.71
CA GLY A 277 9.35 17.63 5.14
C GLY A 277 9.70 18.89 5.91
N ARG A 278 8.92 19.19 6.95
CA ARG A 278 9.22 20.18 7.98
C ARG A 278 8.65 19.73 9.32
N TRP A 279 9.34 20.06 10.39
CA TRP A 279 8.82 19.81 11.73
C TRP A 279 7.81 20.88 12.13
N ASP A 280 6.72 20.45 12.72
CA ASP A 280 5.67 21.27 13.33
C ASP A 280 5.38 20.70 14.72
N GLY A 281 6.09 21.22 15.73
CA GLY A 281 6.12 20.66 17.07
C GLY A 281 6.59 19.19 17.04
N ARG A 282 5.74 18.27 17.51
CA ARG A 282 6.04 16.83 17.55
C ARG A 282 5.64 16.07 16.27
N SER A 283 5.25 16.76 15.24
CA SER A 283 4.82 16.16 13.98
C SER A 283 5.77 16.50 12.85
N LEU A 284 6.11 15.52 12.03
CA LEU A 284 6.67 15.76 10.71
C LEU A 284 5.53 16.01 9.75
N VAL A 285 5.51 17.20 9.14
CA VAL A 285 4.58 17.52 8.05
C VAL A 285 5.32 17.35 6.74
N VAL A 286 4.76 16.55 5.82
CA VAL A 286 5.35 16.32 4.50
C VAL A 286 4.36 16.80 3.44
N ASP A 287 4.79 17.78 2.67
CA ASP A 287 4.09 18.25 1.47
C ASP A 287 4.58 17.46 0.26
N VAL A 288 3.65 16.95 -0.58
CA VAL A 288 3.98 16.08 -1.71
C VAL A 288 3.22 16.51 -2.95
N THR A 289 3.96 16.90 -3.97
CA THR A 289 3.42 17.33 -5.27
C THR A 289 4.19 16.67 -6.43
N ASN A 290 3.99 17.12 -7.65
CA ASN A 290 4.76 16.68 -8.82
C ASN A 290 4.71 15.16 -9.10
N PHE A 291 3.56 14.56 -8.89
CA PHE A 291 3.33 13.17 -9.27
C PHE A 291 3.42 12.97 -10.78
N SER A 292 3.87 11.79 -11.20
CA SER A 292 3.84 11.38 -12.61
C SER A 292 2.40 11.27 -13.11
N PRO A 293 2.09 11.65 -14.36
CA PRO A 293 0.79 11.35 -14.96
C PRO A 293 0.53 9.86 -15.10
N LYS A 294 1.56 9.03 -14.91
CA LYS A 294 1.47 7.58 -14.86
C LYS A 294 1.27 7.03 -13.44
N SER A 295 1.32 7.86 -12.39
CA SER A 295 0.87 7.50 -11.05
C SER A 295 -0.65 7.50 -11.00
N TYR A 296 -1.23 6.69 -10.12
CA TYR A 296 -2.68 6.62 -10.01
C TYR A 296 -3.09 6.38 -8.56
N PHE A 297 -3.97 7.23 -8.06
CA PHE A 297 -4.59 7.06 -6.75
C PHE A 297 -6.07 7.47 -6.82
N GLN A 298 -6.99 6.50 -6.75
CA GLN A 298 -8.45 6.71 -6.71
C GLN A 298 -8.98 7.64 -7.84
N GLY A 299 -8.37 7.59 -9.02
CA GLY A 299 -8.72 8.43 -10.17
C GLY A 299 -7.84 9.66 -10.35
N SER A 300 -7.09 10.07 -9.32
CA SER A 300 -6.11 11.16 -9.39
C SER A 300 -4.77 10.70 -9.93
N GLN A 301 -4.04 11.58 -10.56
CA GLN A 301 -2.73 11.34 -11.18
C GLN A 301 -1.79 12.51 -10.91
N GLU A 302 -1.39 13.27 -11.95
CA GLU A 302 -0.38 14.34 -11.88
C GLU A 302 -0.78 15.55 -11.03
N ASN A 303 -2.08 15.74 -10.78
CA ASN A 303 -2.60 16.84 -9.98
C ASN A 303 -2.78 16.48 -8.50
N LEU A 304 -2.41 15.25 -8.12
CA LEU A 304 -2.47 14.83 -6.73
C LEU A 304 -1.55 15.70 -5.87
N HIS A 305 -2.10 16.20 -4.78
CA HIS A 305 -1.39 16.92 -3.74
C HIS A 305 -1.70 16.26 -2.40
N LEU A 306 -0.64 15.93 -1.65
CA LEU A 306 -0.78 15.35 -0.32
C LEU A 306 -0.12 16.25 0.71
N VAL A 307 -0.80 16.39 1.84
CA VAL A 307 -0.21 16.96 3.05
C VAL A 307 -0.28 15.89 4.13
N GLU A 308 0.86 15.25 4.37
CA GLU A 308 0.97 14.17 5.36
C GLU A 308 1.44 14.73 6.70
N ARG A 309 0.98 14.13 7.78
CA ARG A 309 1.41 14.44 9.15
C ARG A 309 1.71 13.15 9.87
N TRP A 310 2.95 13.00 10.29
CA TRP A 310 3.46 11.87 11.07
C TRP A 310 3.69 12.33 12.49
N THR A 311 2.93 11.82 13.45
CA THR A 311 2.99 12.24 14.84
C THR A 311 3.30 11.06 15.75
N ARG A 312 4.41 11.14 16.47
CA ARG A 312 4.70 10.17 17.52
C ARG A 312 3.79 10.43 18.72
N LEU A 313 2.85 9.51 18.98
CA LEU A 313 1.93 9.62 20.12
C LEU A 313 2.59 9.16 21.43
N ASP A 314 3.24 8.00 21.37
CA ASP A 314 3.94 7.37 22.49
C ASP A 314 5.10 6.49 22.00
N ALA A 315 5.68 5.67 22.88
CA ALA A 315 6.80 4.79 22.55
C ALA A 315 6.49 3.78 21.45
N ASN A 316 5.22 3.40 21.29
CA ASN A 316 4.80 2.31 20.42
C ASN A 316 3.80 2.71 19.33
N THR A 317 3.42 3.99 19.26
CA THR A 317 2.35 4.44 18.36
C THR A 317 2.75 5.68 17.55
N ILE A 318 2.56 5.61 16.25
CA ILE A 318 2.57 6.76 15.32
C ILE A 318 1.18 6.95 14.75
N GLU A 319 0.63 8.17 14.83
CA GLU A 319 -0.51 8.59 14.03
C GLU A 319 -0.01 9.12 12.70
N TYR A 320 -0.53 8.57 11.62
CA TYR A 320 -0.38 9.07 10.27
C TYR A 320 -1.70 9.70 9.84
N ALA A 321 -1.67 10.96 9.50
CA ALA A 321 -2.80 11.67 8.92
C ALA A 321 -2.40 12.22 7.56
N VAL A 322 -3.25 12.11 6.56
CA VAL A 322 -2.99 12.68 5.24
C VAL A 322 -4.22 13.35 4.68
N THR A 323 -4.05 14.60 4.26
CA THR A 323 -5.04 15.33 3.47
C THR A 323 -4.69 15.14 1.99
N ILE A 324 -5.68 14.72 1.23
CA ILE A 324 -5.61 14.34 -0.16
C ILE A 324 -6.41 15.39 -0.94
N ASP A 325 -5.77 16.09 -1.86
CA ASP A 325 -6.40 17.12 -2.69
C ASP A 325 -6.07 16.89 -4.16
N ASP A 326 -7.10 16.88 -4.99
CA ASP A 326 -7.06 17.04 -6.43
C ASP A 326 -8.42 17.51 -6.90
N ARG A 327 -8.52 18.81 -7.18
CA ARG A 327 -9.77 19.46 -7.59
C ARG A 327 -10.20 19.13 -9.01
N THR A 328 -9.36 18.47 -9.78
CA THR A 328 -9.74 17.91 -11.08
C THR A 328 -10.40 16.54 -10.93
N THR A 329 -10.17 15.87 -9.81
CA THR A 329 -10.71 14.53 -9.53
C THR A 329 -11.89 14.59 -8.56
N TRP A 330 -11.77 15.27 -7.41
CA TRP A 330 -12.82 15.32 -6.39
C TRP A 330 -13.36 16.73 -6.18
N THR A 331 -14.61 16.82 -5.73
CA THR A 331 -15.26 18.10 -5.46
C THR A 331 -14.68 18.87 -4.28
N ARG A 332 -13.95 18.17 -3.37
CA ARG A 332 -13.27 18.76 -2.21
C ARG A 332 -12.11 17.86 -1.76
N PRO A 333 -11.15 18.39 -0.97
CA PRO A 333 -10.16 17.55 -0.28
C PRO A 333 -10.81 16.63 0.74
N TRP A 334 -10.07 15.58 1.11
CA TRP A 334 -10.47 14.63 2.14
C TRP A 334 -9.26 14.16 2.95
N THR A 335 -9.50 13.75 4.19
CA THR A 335 -8.43 13.40 5.13
C THR A 335 -8.64 12.00 5.69
N VAL A 336 -7.55 11.25 5.72
CA VAL A 336 -7.44 9.91 6.30
C VAL A 336 -6.59 9.99 7.55
N LYS A 337 -6.91 9.17 8.55
CA LYS A 337 -6.07 8.91 9.72
C LYS A 337 -5.92 7.42 9.97
N GLN A 338 -4.67 7.01 10.22
CA GLN A 338 -4.30 5.65 10.58
C GLN A 338 -3.26 5.65 11.71
N GLU A 339 -3.37 4.67 12.60
CA GLU A 339 -2.37 4.44 13.62
C GLU A 339 -1.46 3.27 13.22
N TYR A 340 -0.17 3.43 13.45
CA TYR A 340 0.83 2.38 13.30
C TYR A 340 1.41 2.01 14.64
N THR A 341 1.56 0.71 14.87
CA THR A 341 2.14 0.13 16.07
C THR A 341 3.58 -0.28 15.80
N LYS A 342 4.49 0.03 16.72
CA LYS A 342 5.89 -0.36 16.62
C LYS A 342 6.04 -1.87 16.74
N GLN A 343 6.77 -2.47 15.83
CA GLN A 343 7.20 -3.85 15.95
C GLN A 343 8.31 -3.99 17.00
N SER A 344 8.28 -5.07 17.75
CA SER A 344 9.40 -5.42 18.63
C SER A 344 10.62 -5.88 17.79
N ASP A 345 11.82 -5.71 18.34
CA ASP A 345 13.06 -6.17 17.70
C ASP A 345 13.07 -7.69 17.46
N GLN A 346 12.29 -8.45 18.24
CA GLN A 346 12.16 -9.90 18.11
C GLN A 346 11.28 -10.30 16.92
N GLU A 347 10.28 -9.52 16.60
CA GLU A 347 9.38 -9.79 15.45
C GLU A 347 10.07 -9.50 14.14
N ASN A 348 10.69 -8.34 13.97
CA ASN A 348 11.47 -7.86 12.81
C ASN A 348 11.04 -8.48 11.46
N ARG A 349 9.76 -8.33 11.12
CA ARG A 349 9.10 -9.03 10.01
C ARG A 349 9.19 -8.29 8.67
N ILE A 350 10.09 -7.36 8.53
CA ILE A 350 10.27 -6.64 7.26
C ILE A 350 11.17 -7.44 6.31
N TYR A 351 10.81 -7.47 5.03
CA TYR A 351 11.67 -8.02 4.00
C TYR A 351 12.82 -7.06 3.71
N LYS A 352 14.05 -7.50 3.96
CA LYS A 352 15.24 -6.68 3.79
C LYS A 352 15.72 -6.59 2.34
N GLU A 353 15.30 -7.53 1.51
CA GLU A 353 15.69 -7.62 0.11
C GLU A 353 14.45 -7.59 -0.79
N PRO A 354 14.18 -6.49 -1.50
CA PRO A 354 13.15 -6.47 -2.53
C PRO A 354 13.46 -7.52 -3.60
N ARG A 355 12.50 -8.41 -3.87
CA ARG A 355 12.64 -9.48 -4.87
C ARG A 355 11.93 -9.16 -6.16
N CYS A 356 10.96 -8.28 -6.11
CA CYS A 356 10.21 -7.81 -7.25
C CYS A 356 10.85 -6.52 -7.77
N HIS A 357 11.24 -6.51 -9.03
CA HIS A 357 11.82 -5.33 -9.70
C HIS A 357 11.38 -5.30 -11.16
N GLU A 358 11.26 -4.12 -11.72
CA GLU A 358 10.92 -3.96 -13.15
C GLU A 358 11.98 -4.65 -14.01
N GLY A 359 11.52 -5.36 -15.04
CA GLY A 359 12.41 -6.13 -15.92
C GLY A 359 12.80 -7.51 -15.38
N ASN A 360 12.19 -7.98 -14.27
CA ASN A 360 12.33 -9.37 -13.84
C ASN A 360 11.77 -10.35 -14.90
N TYR A 361 12.11 -11.62 -14.78
CA TYR A 361 11.69 -12.64 -15.75
C TYR A 361 10.18 -12.82 -15.87
N GLY A 362 9.40 -12.45 -14.88
CA GLY A 362 7.94 -12.57 -14.88
C GLY A 362 7.30 -11.75 -16.00
N MET A 363 7.70 -10.49 -16.18
CA MET A 363 7.14 -9.63 -17.21
C MET A 363 7.48 -10.08 -18.63
N PRO A 364 8.75 -10.32 -19.01
CA PRO A 364 9.07 -10.90 -20.32
C PRO A 364 8.36 -12.23 -20.58
N ALA A 365 8.27 -13.12 -19.58
CA ALA A 365 7.59 -14.40 -19.70
C ALA A 365 6.08 -14.24 -19.97
N LEU A 366 5.42 -13.30 -19.30
CA LEU A 366 4.00 -12.99 -19.50
C LEU A 366 3.75 -12.48 -20.94
N LEU A 367 4.56 -11.54 -21.40
CA LEU A 367 4.43 -10.97 -22.75
C LEU A 367 4.74 -12.01 -23.84
N LEU A 368 5.75 -12.86 -23.63
CA LEU A 368 6.05 -13.97 -24.53
C LEU A 368 4.96 -15.02 -24.56
N GLY A 369 4.37 -15.33 -23.39
CA GLY A 369 3.22 -16.24 -23.29
C GLY A 369 2.01 -15.74 -24.10
N ALA A 370 1.71 -14.43 -24.02
CA ALA A 370 0.66 -13.83 -24.83
C ALA A 370 0.95 -13.97 -26.35
N ARG A 371 2.19 -13.74 -26.78
CA ARG A 371 2.60 -13.94 -28.20
C ARG A 371 2.47 -15.40 -28.64
N GLU A 372 2.75 -16.34 -27.75
CA GLU A 372 2.57 -17.77 -28.08
C GLU A 372 1.09 -18.16 -28.18
N GLN A 373 0.23 -17.63 -27.32
CA GLN A 373 -1.22 -17.83 -27.42
C GLN A 373 -1.77 -17.27 -28.74
N GLU A 374 -1.38 -16.07 -29.14
CA GLU A 374 -1.76 -15.47 -30.42
C GLU A 374 -1.30 -16.31 -31.62
N ARG A 375 -0.06 -16.81 -31.56
CA ARG A 375 0.49 -17.70 -32.60
C ARG A 375 -0.29 -19.01 -32.65
N ALA A 376 -0.54 -19.63 -31.51
CA ALA A 376 -1.30 -20.88 -31.42
C ALA A 376 -2.72 -20.72 -32.02
N PHE A 377 -3.37 -19.57 -31.75
CA PHE A 377 -4.66 -19.27 -32.34
C PHE A 377 -4.59 -19.08 -33.86
N ALA A 378 -3.62 -18.30 -34.37
CA ALA A 378 -3.41 -18.09 -35.80
C ALA A 378 -3.16 -19.42 -36.55
N GLU A 379 -2.47 -20.35 -35.90
CA GLU A 379 -2.17 -21.71 -36.41
C GLU A 379 -3.30 -22.72 -36.11
N LYS A 380 -4.42 -22.29 -35.53
CA LYS A 380 -5.56 -23.13 -35.14
C LYS A 380 -5.20 -24.23 -34.12
N ARG A 381 -4.18 -24.02 -33.31
CA ARG A 381 -3.75 -24.91 -32.22
C ARG A 381 -4.31 -24.56 -30.85
N GLY A 382 -4.90 -23.37 -30.69
CA GLY A 382 -5.39 -22.86 -29.44
C GLY A 382 -6.65 -21.99 -29.58
N PRO A 383 -7.31 -21.64 -28.46
CA PRO A 383 -8.46 -20.74 -28.46
C PRO A 383 -8.05 -19.31 -28.83
N ASP A 384 -9.06 -18.48 -29.14
CA ASP A 384 -8.83 -17.04 -29.31
C ASP A 384 -8.44 -16.42 -27.95
N PRO A 385 -7.25 -15.81 -27.84
CA PRO A 385 -6.80 -15.17 -26.60
C PRO A 385 -7.73 -14.06 -26.11
N ALA A 386 -8.54 -13.48 -26.99
CA ALA A 386 -9.53 -12.48 -26.61
C ALA A 386 -10.70 -13.05 -25.79
N MET A 387 -10.88 -14.37 -25.79
CA MET A 387 -11.89 -15.06 -24.97
C MET A 387 -11.39 -15.37 -23.55
N GLU A 388 -10.10 -15.21 -23.32
CA GLU A 388 -9.49 -15.47 -22.02
C GLU A 388 -9.32 -14.20 -21.21
N CYS A 389 -9.36 -14.35 -19.90
CA CYS A 389 -9.04 -13.27 -18.97
C CYS A 389 -7.58 -13.37 -18.57
N THR A 390 -6.70 -12.56 -19.19
CA THR A 390 -5.26 -12.67 -19.00
C THR A 390 -4.75 -12.16 -17.67
N ALA A 391 -5.43 -11.24 -17.01
CA ALA A 391 -5.24 -10.86 -15.60
C ALA A 391 -6.19 -9.72 -15.19
N GLY A 392 -6.47 -9.60 -13.91
CA GLY A 392 -7.22 -8.46 -13.37
C GLY A 392 -8.68 -8.37 -13.78
N CYS A 393 -9.22 -9.37 -14.43
CA CYS A 393 -10.61 -9.38 -14.89
C CYS A 393 -11.63 -9.65 -13.77
N GLY A 394 -11.22 -9.92 -12.58
CA GLY A 394 -12.12 -10.24 -11.46
C GLY A 394 -12.41 -9.04 -10.58
N GLY A 395 -13.20 -8.06 -11.03
CA GLY A 395 -13.78 -7.02 -10.16
C GLY A 395 -12.81 -6.09 -9.41
N PHE A 396 -11.60 -6.55 -9.14
CA PHE A 396 -10.53 -5.76 -8.53
C PHE A 396 -9.86 -4.77 -9.49
N ALA A 397 -10.14 -4.92 -10.78
CA ALA A 397 -9.39 -4.28 -11.83
C ALA A 397 -9.44 -2.76 -11.78
N PHE A 398 -10.49 -2.13 -11.28
CA PHE A 398 -10.61 -0.70 -11.50
C PHE A 398 -11.07 0.13 -10.31
N GLY A 399 -11.31 -0.47 -9.13
CA GLY A 399 -11.89 0.29 -8.03
C GLY A 399 -13.23 0.95 -8.43
N PHE A 400 -13.85 0.43 -9.46
CA PHE A 400 -15.10 0.93 -10.04
C PHE A 400 -16.33 0.32 -9.38
N SER A 401 -16.29 -0.02 -8.11
CA SER A 401 -17.58 -0.21 -7.46
C SER A 401 -18.27 1.16 -7.43
N ASP A 402 -19.37 1.31 -8.17
CA ASP A 402 -20.17 2.52 -8.18
C ASP A 402 -20.71 2.86 -6.78
N THR A 403 -20.64 1.90 -5.87
CA THR A 403 -21.12 2.01 -4.49
C THR A 403 -20.07 2.57 -3.53
N GLY A 404 -18.81 2.67 -3.94
CA GLY A 404 -17.72 3.05 -3.01
C GLY A 404 -17.61 2.10 -1.81
N GLU A 405 -18.26 0.93 -1.88
CA GLU A 405 -18.09 -0.11 -0.86
C GLU A 405 -16.74 -0.77 -1.05
N ASP A 406 -15.96 -0.82 0.02
CA ASP A 406 -14.77 -1.63 0.07
C ASP A 406 -15.14 -3.07 -0.27
N SER A 407 -14.33 -3.71 -1.10
CA SER A 407 -14.47 -5.16 -1.40
C SER A 407 -14.22 -6.05 -0.18
N ASN A 408 -14.03 -5.45 0.99
CA ASN A 408 -13.86 -6.16 2.25
C ASN A 408 -15.17 -6.86 2.63
N PRO A 409 -15.19 -8.20 2.74
CA PRO A 409 -16.39 -8.93 3.17
C PRO A 409 -16.89 -8.53 4.56
N LEU A 410 -16.05 -7.90 5.39
CA LEU A 410 -16.43 -7.39 6.72
C LEU A 410 -17.14 -6.03 6.67
N SER A 411 -17.13 -5.36 5.50
CA SER A 411 -17.82 -4.09 5.30
C SER A 411 -19.31 -4.25 4.89
N ARG A 412 -19.74 -5.47 4.60
CA ARG A 412 -21.12 -5.82 4.23
C ARG A 412 -22.03 -6.11 5.42
#